data_bece64a10e421be85a8a8b0a23a5f123
#
_entry.id   bece64a10e421be85a8a8b0a23a5f123
#
_cell.length_a   1.000
_cell.length_b   1.000
_cell.length_c   1.000
_cell.angle_alpha   90.00
_cell.angle_beta   90.00
_cell.angle_gamma   90.00
#
_symmetry.space_group_name_H-M   'P 1'
#
loop_
_entity.id
_entity.type
_entity.pdbx_description
1 polymer ?
#
loop_
_entity_poly.entity_id
_entity_poly.type
_entity_poly.pdbx_seq_one_letter_code
_entity_poly.pdbx_strand_id
1 'polypeptide(L)'
;EAADIAVVESGIKCGGITAISDGERIEVTTYRLDGFYPDGRHPQSVERAASLEDDLARRDFTVNAMAWHPERGLVDRYDGQGDLERKLIRAVGDPKRRFNEDALRMLRAVRFACRLDFMIEPETKRALAECAPLLDAVARERVGIELEGILSTGHGGDAMLRYPELICASVPELAAGRGFDQRSVYHAFNVYE
;
A
#
# COMPACT_ATOMS: atom_id res chain seq x y z
N GLU A 1 2.99 -9.82 37.88
CA GLU A 1 4.01 -8.75 37.68
C GLU A 1 3.50 -7.82 36.62
N ALA A 2 3.42 -6.52 36.89
CA ALA A 2 3.08 -5.51 35.89
C ALA A 2 4.27 -5.40 34.93
N ALA A 3 4.06 -5.60 33.64
CA ALA A 3 5.09 -5.39 32.64
C ALA A 3 5.50 -3.91 32.66
N ASP A 4 6.80 -3.65 32.63
CA ASP A 4 7.35 -2.29 32.50
C ASP A 4 7.19 -1.84 31.06
N ILE A 5 6.08 -1.13 30.76
CA ILE A 5 5.72 -0.70 29.42
C ILE A 5 6.05 0.79 29.30
N ALA A 6 7.06 1.11 28.49
CA ALA A 6 7.33 2.48 28.10
C ALA A 6 6.40 2.88 26.92
N VAL A 7 5.83 4.07 27.00
CA VAL A 7 4.94 4.60 25.94
C VAL A 7 5.62 5.77 25.25
N VAL A 8 5.78 5.68 23.93
CA VAL A 8 6.28 6.77 23.09
C VAL A 8 5.12 7.32 22.26
N GLU A 9 4.93 8.61 22.36
CA GLU A 9 3.89 9.33 21.61
C GLU A 9 4.32 9.49 20.15
N SER A 10 4.07 8.48 19.34
CA SER A 10 4.29 8.53 17.89
C SER A 10 2.94 8.71 17.18
N GLY A 11 2.67 9.96 16.73
CA GLY A 11 1.48 10.21 15.91
C GLY A 11 0.17 10.45 16.67
N ILE A 12 0.21 11.09 17.84
CA ILE A 12 -0.98 11.45 18.64
C ILE A 12 -2.06 12.17 17.83
N LYS A 13 -1.68 12.99 16.85
CA LYS A 13 -2.63 13.66 15.95
C LYS A 13 -3.47 12.67 15.12
N CYS A 14 -2.97 11.44 14.96
CA CYS A 14 -3.66 10.35 14.24
C CYS A 14 -4.18 9.25 15.18
N GLY A 15 -4.13 9.45 16.50
CA GLY A 15 -4.64 8.49 17.49
C GLY A 15 -3.74 7.27 17.70
N GLY A 16 -2.44 7.35 17.40
CA GLY A 16 -1.48 6.26 17.59
C GLY A 16 -0.44 6.52 18.67
N ILE A 17 -0.05 5.46 19.37
CA ILE A 17 1.07 5.43 20.33
C ILE A 17 1.94 4.21 20.02
N THR A 18 3.21 4.26 20.39
CA THR A 18 4.08 3.08 20.38
C THR A 18 4.32 2.63 21.81
N ALA A 19 3.91 1.42 22.14
CA ALA A 19 4.25 0.74 23.39
C ALA A 19 5.56 -0.03 23.19
N ILE A 20 6.45 0.03 24.19
CA ILE A 20 7.71 -0.73 24.18
C ILE A 20 7.70 -1.62 25.41
N SER A 21 7.82 -2.92 25.21
CA SER A 21 7.93 -3.93 26.27
C SER A 21 9.01 -4.94 25.87
N ASP A 22 9.96 -5.19 26.78
CA ASP A 22 11.07 -6.15 26.55
C ASP A 22 11.88 -5.90 25.25
N GLY A 23 12.00 -4.62 24.85
CA GLY A 23 12.69 -4.24 23.60
C GLY A 23 11.84 -4.34 22.34
N GLU A 24 10.66 -4.95 22.39
CA GLU A 24 9.70 -5.05 21.30
C GLU A 24 8.87 -3.76 21.19
N ARG A 25 8.65 -3.32 19.95
CA ARG A 25 7.83 -2.14 19.64
C ARG A 25 6.47 -2.56 19.10
N ILE A 26 5.42 -2.14 19.79
CA ILE A 26 4.04 -2.43 19.42
C ILE A 26 3.34 -1.10 19.11
N GLU A 27 2.90 -0.94 17.87
CA GLU A 27 2.07 0.20 17.49
C GLU A 27 0.62 -0.05 17.90
N VAL A 28 0.09 0.86 18.70
CA VAL A 28 -1.31 0.82 19.16
C VAL A 28 -2.04 2.01 18.56
N THR A 29 -3.07 1.73 17.77
CA THR A 29 -3.88 2.77 17.12
C THR A 29 -5.36 2.60 17.44
N THR A 30 -6.10 3.71 17.49
CA THR A 30 -7.57 3.65 17.53
C THR A 30 -8.10 3.27 16.14
N TYR A 31 -9.28 2.64 16.10
CA TYR A 31 -10.02 2.50 14.85
C TYR A 31 -10.35 3.88 14.30
N ARG A 32 -10.23 4.06 13.00
CA ARG A 32 -10.46 5.35 12.35
C ARG A 32 -11.25 5.20 11.06
N LEU A 33 -12.05 6.23 10.79
CA LEU A 33 -12.60 6.49 9.47
C LEU A 33 -11.74 7.57 8.84
N ASP A 34 -11.32 7.33 7.62
CA ASP A 34 -10.63 8.34 6.86
C ASP A 34 -11.70 9.18 6.12
N GLY A 35 -11.73 10.48 6.36
CA GLY A 35 -12.59 11.42 5.65
C GLY A 35 -12.11 11.63 4.20
N PHE A 36 -12.72 12.62 3.50
CA PHE A 36 -12.29 12.99 2.16
C PHE A 36 -10.80 13.40 2.15
N TYR A 37 -10.07 12.97 1.12
CA TYR A 37 -8.65 13.26 0.90
C TYR A 37 -8.47 14.37 -0.13
N PRO A 38 -8.46 15.67 0.24
CA PRO A 38 -8.36 16.78 -0.72
C PRO A 38 -7.01 16.82 -1.44
N ASP A 39 -5.97 16.29 -0.81
CA ASP A 39 -4.59 16.25 -1.33
C ASP A 39 -4.12 14.82 -1.69
N GLY A 40 -5.06 13.86 -1.72
CA GLY A 40 -4.73 12.44 -1.97
C GLY A 40 -3.85 11.79 -0.89
N ARG A 41 -3.69 12.44 0.29
CA ARG A 41 -2.84 11.93 1.38
C ARG A 41 -3.45 12.04 2.76
N HIS A 42 -3.93 13.23 3.09
CA HIS A 42 -4.43 13.51 4.42
C HIS A 42 -5.95 13.59 4.36
N PRO A 43 -6.65 12.75 5.13
CA PRO A 43 -8.08 12.94 5.27
C PRO A 43 -8.32 14.32 5.90
N GLN A 44 -9.26 15.07 5.35
CA GLN A 44 -9.65 16.39 5.85
C GLN A 44 -10.10 16.32 7.31
N SER A 45 -10.64 15.16 7.70
CA SER A 45 -10.95 14.81 9.07
C SER A 45 -10.61 13.35 9.33
N VAL A 46 -10.00 13.05 10.48
CA VAL A 46 -9.86 11.70 10.99
C VAL A 46 -10.92 11.54 12.07
N GLU A 47 -11.97 10.82 11.75
CA GLU A 47 -12.98 10.45 12.72
C GLU A 47 -12.65 9.10 13.33
N ARG A 48 -13.00 8.90 14.59
CA ARG A 48 -12.88 7.57 15.19
C ARG A 48 -13.91 6.66 14.56
N ALA A 49 -13.46 5.54 14.01
CA ALA A 49 -14.38 4.50 13.54
C ALA A 49 -15.15 3.93 14.73
N ALA A 50 -16.42 3.65 14.50
CA ALA A 50 -17.26 3.04 15.52
C ALA A 50 -16.97 1.55 15.69
N SER A 51 -16.38 0.90 14.67
CA SER A 51 -16.17 -0.54 14.64
C SER A 51 -14.83 -0.95 14.00
N LEU A 52 -14.40 -2.17 14.29
CA LEU A 52 -13.27 -2.81 13.61
C LEU A 52 -13.54 -2.95 12.10
N GLU A 53 -14.79 -3.25 11.75
CA GLU A 53 -15.23 -3.44 10.36
C GLU A 53 -14.98 -2.19 9.52
N ASP A 54 -15.27 -1.01 10.06
CA ASP A 54 -15.01 0.27 9.40
C ASP A 54 -13.52 0.50 9.18
N ASP A 55 -12.68 0.16 10.18
CA ASP A 55 -11.22 0.26 10.05
C ASP A 55 -10.69 -0.70 8.98
N LEU A 56 -11.19 -1.93 8.89
CA LEU A 56 -10.80 -2.88 7.86
C LEU A 56 -11.28 -2.45 6.47
N ALA A 57 -12.46 -1.84 6.37
CA ALA A 57 -13.06 -1.40 5.10
C ALA A 57 -12.26 -0.29 4.39
N ARG A 58 -11.52 0.54 5.12
CA ARG A 58 -10.72 1.63 4.54
C ARG A 58 -9.30 1.21 4.13
N ARG A 59 -8.89 -0.02 4.44
CA ARG A 59 -7.55 -0.53 4.13
C ARG A 59 -7.34 -0.71 2.62
N ASP A 60 -6.09 -0.83 2.24
CA ASP A 60 -5.69 -0.92 0.83
C ASP A 60 -6.04 -2.28 0.20
N PHE A 61 -5.56 -3.38 0.79
CA PHE A 61 -5.67 -4.71 0.21
C PHE A 61 -6.26 -5.72 1.20
N THR A 62 -6.94 -6.74 0.67
CA THR A 62 -7.60 -7.79 1.45
C THR A 62 -6.64 -8.49 2.40
N VAL A 63 -5.42 -8.79 1.95
CA VAL A 63 -4.35 -9.41 2.76
C VAL A 63 -3.91 -8.56 3.95
N ASN A 64 -4.18 -7.25 3.91
CA ASN A 64 -3.90 -6.29 4.99
C ASN A 64 -5.18 -5.91 5.77
N ALA A 65 -6.35 -6.41 5.36
CA ALA A 65 -7.66 -6.07 5.92
C ALA A 65 -8.21 -7.19 6.82
N MET A 66 -7.33 -7.79 7.59
CA MET A 66 -7.65 -8.82 8.59
C MET A 66 -7.23 -8.33 9.98
N ALA A 67 -7.89 -8.85 11.00
CA ALA A 67 -7.55 -8.62 12.40
C ALA A 67 -7.70 -9.91 13.19
N TRP A 68 -6.85 -10.08 14.20
CA TRP A 68 -6.89 -11.23 15.07
C TRP A 68 -7.04 -10.81 16.54
N HIS A 69 -7.83 -11.55 17.28
CA HIS A 69 -8.02 -11.36 18.71
C HIS A 69 -7.94 -12.71 19.42
N PRO A 70 -7.26 -12.85 20.59
CA PRO A 70 -7.07 -14.14 21.27
C PRO A 70 -8.40 -14.85 21.62
N GLU A 71 -9.43 -14.11 21.98
CA GLU A 71 -10.73 -14.68 22.36
C GLU A 71 -11.72 -14.79 21.21
N ARG A 72 -11.61 -13.93 20.18
CA ARG A 72 -12.57 -13.83 19.05
C ARG A 72 -12.08 -14.51 17.79
N GLY A 73 -10.79 -14.90 17.76
CA GLY A 73 -10.16 -15.46 16.58
C GLY A 73 -9.89 -14.43 15.49
N LEU A 74 -9.78 -14.89 14.26
CA LEU A 74 -9.51 -14.09 13.09
C LEU A 74 -10.81 -13.46 12.54
N VAL A 75 -10.77 -12.17 12.29
CA VAL A 75 -11.80 -11.42 11.58
C VAL A 75 -11.26 -11.14 10.17
N ASP A 76 -11.85 -11.79 9.18
CA ASP A 76 -11.52 -11.67 7.76
C ASP A 76 -12.81 -11.45 6.96
N ARG A 77 -13.13 -10.17 6.70
CA ARG A 77 -14.37 -9.77 6.00
C ARG A 77 -14.21 -9.75 4.48
N TYR A 78 -12.97 -9.75 4.00
CA TYR A 78 -12.64 -9.50 2.59
C TYR A 78 -11.93 -10.68 1.94
N ASP A 79 -11.95 -11.87 2.59
CA ASP A 79 -11.30 -13.09 2.09
C ASP A 79 -9.77 -12.92 1.91
N GLY A 80 -9.15 -12.21 2.85
CA GLY A 80 -7.71 -11.98 2.85
C GLY A 80 -6.91 -13.27 2.99
N GLN A 81 -7.38 -14.25 3.79
CA GLN A 81 -6.77 -15.58 3.88
C GLN A 81 -6.81 -16.31 2.54
N GLY A 82 -7.99 -16.30 1.89
CA GLY A 82 -8.12 -16.92 0.56
C GLY A 82 -7.23 -16.24 -0.48
N ASP A 83 -7.06 -14.92 -0.42
CA ASP A 83 -6.13 -14.21 -1.32
C ASP A 83 -4.66 -14.52 -0.99
N LEU A 84 -4.29 -14.71 0.28
CA LEU A 84 -2.97 -15.21 0.66
C LEU A 84 -2.70 -16.61 0.08
N GLU A 85 -3.65 -17.54 0.18
CA GLU A 85 -3.55 -18.89 -0.37
C GLU A 85 -3.42 -18.88 -1.90
N ARG A 86 -4.20 -17.99 -2.56
CA ARG A 86 -4.16 -17.81 -4.04
C ARG A 86 -2.97 -16.98 -4.51
N LYS A 87 -2.17 -16.42 -3.60
CA LYS A 87 -1.09 -15.48 -3.90
C LYS A 87 -1.57 -14.27 -4.71
N LEU A 88 -2.62 -13.61 -4.24
CA LEU A 88 -3.24 -12.45 -4.90
C LEU A 88 -3.16 -11.19 -4.05
N ILE A 89 -2.86 -10.07 -4.70
CA ILE A 89 -3.06 -8.72 -4.16
C ILE A 89 -4.35 -8.17 -4.76
N ARG A 90 -5.38 -8.06 -3.93
CA ARG A 90 -6.70 -7.54 -4.29
C ARG A 90 -7.01 -6.31 -3.46
N ALA A 91 -7.53 -5.26 -4.08
CA ALA A 91 -8.02 -4.09 -3.35
C ALA A 91 -9.25 -4.42 -2.51
N VAL A 92 -9.40 -3.78 -1.36
CA VAL A 92 -10.60 -3.89 -0.54
C VAL A 92 -11.77 -3.16 -1.22
N GLY A 93 -12.84 -3.89 -1.53
CA GLY A 93 -14.01 -3.34 -2.21
C GLY A 93 -13.74 -2.92 -3.65
N ASP A 94 -14.14 -1.71 -4.03
CA ASP A 94 -13.93 -1.18 -5.39
C ASP A 94 -12.51 -0.63 -5.56
N PRO A 95 -11.68 -1.21 -6.46
CA PRO A 95 -10.31 -0.76 -6.67
C PRO A 95 -10.19 0.71 -7.10
N LYS A 96 -11.08 1.18 -7.99
CA LYS A 96 -11.05 2.57 -8.46
C LYS A 96 -11.31 3.54 -7.32
N ARG A 97 -12.29 3.23 -6.47
CA ARG A 97 -12.56 4.02 -5.28
C ARG A 97 -11.33 4.06 -4.36
N ARG A 98 -10.68 2.92 -4.11
CA ARG A 98 -9.47 2.84 -3.26
C ARG A 98 -8.32 3.68 -3.81
N PHE A 99 -8.12 3.68 -5.13
CA PHE A 99 -7.06 4.47 -5.77
C PHE A 99 -7.38 5.97 -5.84
N ASN A 100 -8.65 6.34 -5.95
CA ASN A 100 -9.06 7.75 -5.86
C ASN A 100 -8.93 8.32 -4.44
N GLU A 101 -9.03 7.50 -3.40
CA GLU A 101 -8.79 7.92 -2.02
C GLU A 101 -7.31 8.20 -1.74
N ASP A 102 -6.42 7.31 -2.18
CA ASP A 102 -4.95 7.51 -2.14
C ASP A 102 -4.32 6.81 -3.34
N ALA A 103 -3.89 7.60 -4.31
CA ALA A 103 -3.29 7.11 -5.55
C ALA A 103 -1.99 6.32 -5.31
N LEU A 104 -1.28 6.59 -4.20
CA LEU A 104 -0.07 5.83 -3.84
C LEU A 104 -0.34 4.35 -3.60
N ARG A 105 -1.59 3.97 -3.28
CA ARG A 105 -2.00 2.56 -3.15
C ARG A 105 -1.71 1.76 -4.42
N MET A 106 -1.68 2.41 -5.59
CA MET A 106 -1.32 1.75 -6.85
C MET A 106 0.12 1.23 -6.83
N LEU A 107 1.08 2.05 -6.44
CA LEU A 107 2.49 1.63 -6.31
C LEU A 107 2.67 0.63 -5.17
N ARG A 108 1.94 0.80 -4.08
CA ARG A 108 1.90 -0.18 -2.98
C ARG A 108 1.43 -1.56 -3.44
N ALA A 109 0.41 -1.65 -4.34
CA ALA A 109 -0.04 -2.91 -4.92
C ALA A 109 1.12 -3.63 -5.63
N VAL A 110 1.85 -2.90 -6.48
CA VAL A 110 3.01 -3.44 -7.19
C VAL A 110 4.10 -3.86 -6.21
N ARG A 111 4.42 -3.02 -5.22
CA ARG A 111 5.43 -3.35 -4.20
C ARG A 111 5.08 -4.60 -3.39
N PHE A 112 3.83 -4.76 -2.96
CA PHE A 112 3.41 -5.97 -2.26
C PHE A 112 3.45 -7.20 -3.19
N ALA A 113 3.01 -7.07 -4.44
CA ALA A 113 3.10 -8.15 -5.41
C ALA A 113 4.55 -8.62 -5.62
N CYS A 114 5.49 -7.69 -5.77
CA CYS A 114 6.91 -8.02 -5.91
C CYS A 114 7.51 -8.63 -4.65
N ARG A 115 7.18 -8.05 -3.48
CA ARG A 115 7.76 -8.48 -2.19
C ARG A 115 7.30 -9.88 -1.78
N LEU A 116 6.05 -10.24 -2.08
CA LEU A 116 5.44 -11.50 -1.69
C LEU A 116 5.47 -12.55 -2.81
N ASP A 117 5.94 -12.19 -4.00
CA ASP A 117 5.81 -13.00 -5.22
C ASP A 117 4.35 -13.40 -5.49
N PHE A 118 3.46 -12.39 -5.44
CA PHE A 118 2.04 -12.54 -5.67
C PHE A 118 1.64 -11.87 -6.99
N MET A 119 0.50 -12.31 -7.53
CA MET A 119 -0.12 -11.65 -8.68
C MET A 119 -1.09 -10.56 -8.21
N ILE A 120 -1.25 -9.50 -9.01
CA ILE A 120 -2.33 -8.54 -8.80
C ILE A 120 -3.60 -9.08 -9.44
N GLU A 121 -4.68 -9.07 -8.67
CA GLU A 121 -6.01 -9.53 -9.09
C GLU A 121 -6.47 -8.75 -10.35
N PRO A 122 -7.18 -9.41 -11.32
CA PRO A 122 -7.46 -8.81 -12.63
C PRO A 122 -8.22 -7.47 -12.61
N GLU A 123 -9.24 -7.28 -11.73
CA GLU A 123 -9.96 -6.01 -11.64
C GLU A 123 -9.10 -4.93 -11.00
N THR A 124 -8.35 -5.28 -9.95
CA THR A 124 -7.37 -4.40 -9.32
C THR A 124 -6.32 -3.97 -10.34
N LYS A 125 -5.80 -4.91 -11.14
CA LYS A 125 -4.83 -4.61 -12.21
C LYS A 125 -5.39 -3.67 -13.29
N ARG A 126 -6.64 -3.87 -13.69
CA ARG A 126 -7.30 -2.98 -14.66
C ARG A 126 -7.42 -1.57 -14.11
N ALA A 127 -7.83 -1.44 -12.86
CA ALA A 127 -7.95 -0.14 -12.18
C ALA A 127 -6.58 0.56 -12.04
N LEU A 128 -5.46 -0.17 -11.88
CA LEU A 128 -4.11 0.43 -11.89
C LEU A 128 -3.85 1.21 -13.17
N ALA A 129 -4.13 0.63 -14.33
CA ALA A 129 -3.90 1.27 -15.62
C ALA A 129 -4.82 2.49 -15.82
N GLU A 130 -6.10 2.35 -15.45
CA GLU A 130 -7.10 3.41 -15.61
C GLU A 130 -6.88 4.60 -14.66
N CYS A 131 -6.39 4.34 -13.45
CA CYS A 131 -6.15 5.35 -12.43
C CYS A 131 -4.70 5.88 -12.41
N ALA A 132 -3.78 5.35 -13.21
CA ALA A 132 -2.38 5.76 -13.23
C ALA A 132 -2.16 7.28 -13.31
N PRO A 133 -2.95 8.07 -14.08
CA PRO A 133 -2.80 9.54 -14.11
C PRO A 133 -2.99 10.24 -12.76
N LEU A 134 -3.65 9.62 -11.78
CA LEU A 134 -3.80 10.18 -10.44
C LEU A 134 -2.46 10.32 -9.70
N LEU A 135 -1.41 9.61 -10.12
CA LEU A 135 -0.08 9.70 -9.52
C LEU A 135 0.58 11.07 -9.74
N ASP A 136 0.17 11.82 -10.74
CA ASP A 136 0.68 13.18 -10.99
C ASP A 136 0.45 14.14 -9.80
N ALA A 137 -0.60 13.90 -9.03
CA ALA A 137 -0.93 14.68 -7.83
C ALA A 137 -0.19 14.20 -6.56
N VAL A 138 0.52 13.08 -6.62
CA VAL A 138 1.21 12.52 -5.45
C VAL A 138 2.60 13.14 -5.30
N ALA A 139 2.97 13.49 -4.06
CA ALA A 139 4.29 14.03 -3.76
C ALA A 139 5.40 13.07 -4.22
N ARG A 140 6.41 13.61 -4.92
CA ARG A 140 7.50 12.84 -5.54
C ARG A 140 8.28 12.00 -4.54
N GLU A 141 8.46 12.49 -3.33
CA GLU A 141 9.17 11.78 -2.26
C GLU A 141 8.44 10.49 -1.89
N ARG A 142 7.10 10.52 -1.85
CA ARG A 142 6.29 9.32 -1.55
C ARG A 142 6.37 8.30 -2.69
N VAL A 143 6.29 8.78 -3.93
CA VAL A 143 6.46 7.95 -5.13
C VAL A 143 7.84 7.29 -5.11
N GLY A 144 8.89 8.06 -4.82
CA GLY A 144 10.28 7.57 -4.74
C GLY A 144 10.44 6.43 -3.73
N ILE A 145 9.87 6.56 -2.53
CA ILE A 145 9.91 5.52 -1.48
C ILE A 145 9.27 4.20 -1.96
N GLU A 146 8.12 4.27 -2.62
CA GLU A 146 7.45 3.06 -3.13
C GLU A 146 8.24 2.43 -4.29
N LEU A 147 8.78 3.25 -5.20
CA LEU A 147 9.62 2.76 -6.31
C LEU A 147 10.92 2.11 -5.80
N GLU A 148 11.59 2.72 -4.83
CA GLU A 148 12.75 2.12 -4.16
C GLU A 148 12.37 0.77 -3.53
N GLY A 149 11.21 0.73 -2.84
CA GLY A 149 10.68 -0.51 -2.28
C GLY A 149 10.35 -1.59 -3.32
N ILE A 150 9.96 -1.23 -4.55
CA ILE A 150 9.76 -2.16 -5.66
C ILE A 150 11.11 -2.65 -6.18
N LEU A 151 12.04 -1.73 -6.47
CA LEU A 151 13.34 -2.02 -7.07
C LEU A 151 14.25 -2.84 -6.17
N SER A 152 14.14 -2.68 -4.86
CA SER A 152 14.90 -3.47 -3.88
C SER A 152 14.44 -4.92 -3.74
N THR A 153 13.40 -5.34 -4.47
CA THR A 153 12.98 -6.75 -4.55
C THR A 153 13.65 -7.46 -5.71
N GLY A 154 13.82 -8.79 -5.64
CA GLY A 154 14.30 -9.60 -6.76
C GLY A 154 13.40 -9.57 -8.02
N HIS A 155 12.19 -9.01 -7.92
CA HIS A 155 11.20 -8.92 -8.99
C HIS A 155 10.96 -7.48 -9.48
N GLY A 156 11.76 -6.52 -9.02
CA GLY A 156 11.57 -5.10 -9.33
C GLY A 156 11.65 -4.80 -10.83
N GLY A 157 12.64 -5.37 -11.53
CA GLY A 157 12.80 -5.21 -12.98
C GLY A 157 11.60 -5.74 -13.75
N ASP A 158 11.07 -6.91 -13.38
CA ASP A 158 9.88 -7.50 -14.01
C ASP A 158 8.64 -6.64 -13.78
N ALA A 159 8.51 -6.03 -12.60
CA ALA A 159 7.39 -5.15 -12.29
C ALA A 159 7.37 -3.91 -13.19
N MET A 160 8.52 -3.32 -13.47
CA MET A 160 8.65 -2.20 -14.41
C MET A 160 8.11 -2.55 -15.80
N LEU A 161 8.34 -3.79 -16.24
CA LEU A 161 7.85 -4.27 -17.55
C LEU A 161 6.37 -4.67 -17.55
N ARG A 162 5.85 -5.12 -16.39
CA ARG A 162 4.45 -5.57 -16.26
C ARG A 162 3.44 -4.44 -16.10
N TYR A 163 3.90 -3.26 -15.62
CA TYR A 163 3.04 -2.11 -15.29
C TYR A 163 3.59 -0.81 -15.89
N PRO A 164 3.89 -0.77 -17.22
CA PRO A 164 4.58 0.36 -17.83
C PRO A 164 3.79 1.68 -17.72
N GLU A 165 2.46 1.65 -17.81
CA GLU A 165 1.61 2.84 -17.70
C GLU A 165 1.74 3.47 -16.31
N LEU A 166 1.74 2.64 -15.26
CA LEU A 166 1.90 3.10 -13.89
C LEU A 166 3.28 3.66 -13.63
N ILE A 167 4.32 3.02 -14.16
CA ILE A 167 5.70 3.47 -14.01
C ILE A 167 5.95 4.78 -14.76
N CYS A 168 5.44 4.91 -16.00
CA CYS A 168 5.52 6.16 -16.75
C CYS A 168 4.79 7.32 -16.06
N ALA A 169 3.63 7.06 -15.44
CA ALA A 169 2.92 8.05 -14.65
C ALA A 169 3.70 8.41 -13.36
N SER A 170 4.42 7.46 -12.78
CA SER A 170 5.23 7.68 -11.58
C SER A 170 6.49 8.50 -11.85
N VAL A 171 7.11 8.30 -13.02
CA VAL A 171 8.36 8.93 -13.46
C VAL A 171 8.18 9.42 -14.89
N PRO A 172 7.59 10.61 -15.11
CA PRO A 172 7.31 11.16 -16.45
C PRO A 172 8.55 11.30 -17.34
N GLU A 173 9.73 11.43 -16.73
CA GLU A 173 11.01 11.49 -17.43
C GLU A 173 11.27 10.21 -18.24
N LEU A 174 10.78 9.06 -17.78
CA LEU A 174 10.88 7.80 -18.51
C LEU A 174 9.97 7.76 -19.73
N ALA A 175 8.84 8.46 -19.69
CA ALA A 175 7.93 8.57 -20.83
C ALA A 175 8.47 9.52 -21.91
N ALA A 176 9.26 10.53 -21.53
CA ALA A 176 9.88 11.50 -22.44
C ALA A 176 11.09 10.93 -23.19
N GLY A 177 11.71 9.87 -22.72
CA GLY A 177 12.80 9.15 -23.37
C GLY A 177 12.28 8.37 -24.59
N ARG A 178 12.86 8.60 -25.76
CA ARG A 178 12.48 7.97 -27.03
C ARG A 178 12.55 6.45 -26.94
N GLY A 179 11.38 5.81 -26.92
CA GLY A 179 11.24 4.36 -26.99
C GLY A 179 11.50 3.69 -25.66
N PHE A 180 10.41 3.47 -24.95
CA PHE A 180 10.33 2.53 -23.84
C PHE A 180 10.43 1.13 -24.43
N ASP A 181 11.62 0.72 -24.86
CA ASP A 181 11.86 -0.67 -25.18
C ASP A 181 12.23 -1.41 -23.89
N GLN A 182 11.80 -2.66 -23.81
CA GLN A 182 12.06 -3.52 -22.66
C GLN A 182 13.56 -3.59 -22.28
N ARG A 183 14.46 -3.41 -23.25
CA ARG A 183 15.93 -3.48 -23.04
C ARG A 183 16.47 -2.23 -22.38
N SER A 184 15.94 -1.05 -22.73
CA SER A 184 16.40 0.23 -22.17
C SER A 184 16.06 0.37 -20.69
N VAL A 185 14.89 -0.14 -20.25
CA VAL A 185 14.51 -0.18 -18.84
C VAL A 185 15.38 -1.15 -18.07
N TYR A 186 15.61 -2.33 -18.62
CA TYR A 186 16.44 -3.36 -17.99
C TYR A 186 17.89 -2.87 -17.79
N HIS A 187 18.46 -2.15 -18.76
CA HIS A 187 19.80 -1.57 -18.64
C HIS A 187 19.90 -0.40 -17.67
N ALA A 188 18.85 0.42 -17.55
CA ALA A 188 18.86 1.56 -16.62
C ALA A 188 18.86 1.14 -15.15
N PHE A 189 18.30 -0.03 -14.83
CA PHE A 189 18.13 -0.51 -13.46
C PHE A 189 19.10 -1.64 -13.05
N ASN A 190 19.73 -2.34 -14.00
CA ASN A 190 20.71 -3.39 -13.69
C ASN A 190 22.18 -2.89 -13.57
N VAL A 191 22.39 -1.58 -13.43
CA VAL A 191 23.76 -1.00 -13.29
C VAL A 191 24.27 -1.08 -11.84
N TYR A 192 23.52 -1.68 -10.91
CA TYR A 192 23.88 -1.76 -9.49
C TYR A 192 24.02 -3.20 -8.95
N GLU A 193 24.43 -4.17 -9.79
CA GLU A 193 25.03 -5.42 -9.30
C GLU A 193 26.54 -5.34 -9.28
#